data_ac2c4775fccb6247b61f28490ac75991
#
_entry.id   ac2c4775fccb6247b61f28490ac75991
#
_cell.length_a   1.000
_cell.length_b   1.000
_cell.length_c   1.000
_cell.angle_alpha   90.00
_cell.angle_beta   90.00
_cell.angle_gamma   90.00
#
_symmetry.space_group_name_H-M   'P 1'
#
loop_
_entity.id
_entity.type
_entity.pdbx_description
1 polymer ?
#
loop_
_entity_poly.entity_id
_entity_poly.type
_entity_poly.pdbx_seq_one_letter_code
_entity_poly.pdbx_strand_id
1 'polypeptide(L)'
;MLNYQEIDESYPWKAELHAHTSPCSACSRIPAADLVADYLKYGCSALTITNHLNPTWVDDNPKERAKEYLADYEIAKEAAEGTSMNVLLGVEIRFTENVNDYLIYGVDPDDIEFFISLIPYGIENFYKEAKTDRNLILQAHPFRKDMILAPLDSLDGIEVMNMHPGQNSAVSIAARYASEHHLIISGGSDTHTTNREAVCLLRTRHQLKDSFELAEVLKKKDFLFDLSGNLMIPQP
;
A
#
# COMPACT_ATOMS: atom_id res chain seq x y z
N MET A 1 -11.63 12.20 -27.75
CA MET A 1 -10.96 12.53 -26.45
C MET A 1 -12.07 12.47 -25.43
N LEU A 2 -11.95 11.60 -24.41
CA LEU A 2 -12.94 11.51 -23.31
C LEU A 2 -12.96 12.84 -22.54
N ASN A 3 -14.15 13.33 -22.19
CA ASN A 3 -14.27 14.46 -21.28
C ASN A 3 -14.09 13.99 -19.82
N TYR A 4 -13.95 14.94 -18.89
CA TYR A 4 -13.72 14.63 -17.47
C TYR A 4 -14.81 13.74 -16.87
N GLN A 5 -16.09 13.99 -17.22
CA GLN A 5 -17.21 13.21 -16.71
C GLN A 5 -17.17 11.76 -17.20
N GLU A 6 -16.86 11.54 -18.50
CA GLU A 6 -16.71 10.19 -19.06
C GLU A 6 -15.56 9.41 -18.39
N ILE A 7 -14.46 10.12 -18.06
CA ILE A 7 -13.34 9.52 -17.33
C ILE A 7 -13.75 9.15 -15.90
N ASP A 8 -14.40 10.05 -15.18
CA ASP A 8 -14.86 9.82 -13.80
C ASP A 8 -15.85 8.66 -13.72
N GLU A 9 -16.82 8.61 -14.64
CA GLU A 9 -17.81 7.53 -14.75
C GLU A 9 -17.18 6.17 -15.11
N SER A 10 -16.04 6.18 -15.83
CA SER A 10 -15.34 4.95 -16.23
C SER A 10 -14.52 4.32 -15.10
N TYR A 11 -14.22 5.07 -14.04
CA TYR A 11 -13.44 4.62 -12.88
C TYR A 11 -14.16 4.97 -11.56
N PRO A 12 -15.34 4.39 -11.32
CA PRO A 12 -16.21 4.81 -10.22
C PRO A 12 -15.74 4.33 -8.83
N TRP A 13 -14.88 3.32 -8.77
CA TRP A 13 -14.50 2.66 -7.52
C TRP A 13 -13.25 3.29 -6.92
N LYS A 14 -13.29 3.58 -5.62
CA LYS A 14 -12.20 4.21 -4.88
C LYS A 14 -11.52 3.20 -3.95
N ALA A 15 -10.19 3.20 -3.95
CA ALA A 15 -9.39 2.35 -3.08
C ALA A 15 -8.26 3.14 -2.41
N GLU A 16 -8.07 2.95 -1.11
CA GLU A 16 -6.86 3.36 -0.41
C GLU A 16 -5.84 2.24 -0.47
N LEU A 17 -4.58 2.59 -0.76
CA LEU A 17 -3.52 1.60 -0.93
C LEU A 17 -2.49 1.60 0.19
N HIS A 18 -2.39 2.69 0.98
CA HIS A 18 -1.36 2.85 2.01
C HIS A 18 -1.96 3.47 3.27
N ALA A 19 -2.30 2.61 4.23
CA ALA A 19 -2.89 3.03 5.49
C ALA A 19 -2.48 2.13 6.66
N HIS A 20 -2.33 2.75 7.83
CA HIS A 20 -1.84 2.12 9.05
C HIS A 20 -2.86 2.14 10.17
N THR A 21 -2.86 1.07 10.97
CA THR A 21 -3.75 0.93 12.12
C THR A 21 -2.97 0.79 13.43
N SER A 22 -3.62 1.11 14.51
CA SER A 22 -3.10 0.93 15.88
C SER A 22 -3.84 -0.25 16.54
N PRO A 23 -3.15 -1.11 17.31
CA PRO A 23 -1.75 -0.98 17.78
C PRO A 23 -0.67 -1.58 16.88
N CYS A 24 -1.01 -2.25 15.78
CA CYS A 24 -0.04 -2.99 14.96
C CYS A 24 1.09 -2.06 14.46
N SER A 25 0.75 -0.91 13.90
CA SER A 25 1.72 0.14 13.55
C SER A 25 1.82 1.14 14.69
N ALA A 26 2.91 1.13 15.45
CA ALA A 26 3.10 2.00 16.62
C ALA A 26 3.07 3.52 16.31
N CYS A 27 3.27 3.92 15.06
CA CYS A 27 3.16 5.30 14.58
C CYS A 27 1.71 5.72 14.29
N SER A 28 0.79 4.78 14.07
CA SER A 28 -0.63 5.07 13.87
C SER A 28 -1.35 5.29 15.20
N ARG A 29 -2.42 6.10 15.14
CA ARG A 29 -3.33 6.38 16.27
C ARG A 29 -4.77 5.97 15.96
N ILE A 30 -5.01 5.32 14.84
CA ILE A 30 -6.37 4.98 14.38
C ILE A 30 -6.58 3.48 14.59
N PRO A 31 -7.54 3.07 15.44
CA PRO A 31 -7.98 1.68 15.51
C PRO A 31 -8.50 1.19 14.17
N ALA A 32 -8.32 -0.07 13.87
CA ALA A 32 -8.67 -0.65 12.57
C ALA A 32 -10.15 -0.46 12.18
N ALA A 33 -11.07 -0.64 13.13
CA ALA A 33 -12.50 -0.42 12.90
C ALA A 33 -12.84 1.06 12.61
N ASP A 34 -12.17 2.00 13.29
CA ASP A 34 -12.38 3.43 13.08
C ASP A 34 -11.86 3.85 11.70
N LEU A 35 -10.73 3.29 11.24
CA LEU A 35 -10.19 3.53 9.91
C LEU A 35 -11.18 3.09 8.82
N VAL A 36 -11.79 1.91 8.95
CA VAL A 36 -12.84 1.43 8.05
C VAL A 36 -14.02 2.40 8.01
N ALA A 37 -14.51 2.81 9.20
CA ALA A 37 -15.62 3.76 9.29
C ALA A 37 -15.31 5.12 8.66
N ASP A 38 -14.06 5.58 8.76
CA ASP A 38 -13.63 6.84 8.16
C ASP A 38 -13.56 6.74 6.64
N TYR A 39 -12.93 5.70 6.08
CA TYR A 39 -12.86 5.53 4.63
C TYR A 39 -14.22 5.28 3.95
N LEU A 40 -15.19 4.68 4.66
CA LEU A 40 -16.57 4.57 4.18
C LEU A 40 -17.21 5.95 3.96
N LYS A 41 -16.94 6.94 4.80
CA LYS A 41 -17.43 8.34 4.65
C LYS A 41 -16.93 9.01 3.38
N TYR A 42 -15.74 8.62 2.89
CA TYR A 42 -15.17 9.11 1.63
C TYR A 42 -15.64 8.32 0.41
N GLY A 43 -16.52 7.32 0.59
CA GLY A 43 -17.05 6.48 -0.47
C GLY A 43 -16.02 5.49 -1.02
N CYS A 44 -15.03 5.10 -0.21
CA CYS A 44 -14.09 4.07 -0.59
C CYS A 44 -14.76 2.70 -0.61
N SER A 45 -14.44 1.91 -1.63
CA SER A 45 -14.93 0.55 -1.85
C SER A 45 -13.86 -0.51 -1.58
N ALA A 46 -12.62 -0.08 -1.38
CA ALA A 46 -11.54 -0.92 -0.91
C ALA A 46 -10.59 -0.12 0.00
N LEU A 47 -10.06 -0.79 1.02
CA LEU A 47 -9.07 -0.26 1.95
C LEU A 47 -7.97 -1.29 2.13
N THR A 48 -6.74 -0.93 1.76
CA THR A 48 -5.59 -1.81 1.97
C THR A 48 -4.91 -1.45 3.28
N ILE A 49 -4.87 -2.41 4.22
CA ILE A 49 -4.11 -2.28 5.46
C ILE A 49 -2.66 -2.67 5.16
N THR A 50 -1.75 -1.71 5.32
CA THR A 50 -0.32 -1.85 5.06
C THR A 50 0.50 -1.59 6.31
N ASN A 51 0.14 -2.23 7.41
CA ASN A 51 0.85 -2.04 8.68
C ASN A 51 2.35 -2.34 8.55
N HIS A 52 3.14 -1.68 9.40
CA HIS A 52 4.59 -1.87 9.41
C HIS A 52 4.98 -3.27 9.89
N LEU A 53 5.70 -3.98 9.03
CA LEU A 53 6.40 -5.22 9.34
C LEU A 53 7.90 -4.92 9.36
N ASN A 54 8.48 -4.71 10.53
CA ASN A 54 9.82 -4.20 10.71
C ASN A 54 10.65 -5.11 11.66
N PRO A 55 11.95 -4.83 11.90
CA PRO A 55 12.79 -5.68 12.74
C PRO A 55 12.27 -5.97 14.16
N THR A 56 11.33 -5.17 14.70
CA THR A 56 10.75 -5.44 16.02
C THR A 56 9.79 -6.64 16.04
N TRP A 57 9.38 -7.12 14.86
CA TRP A 57 8.55 -8.31 14.72
C TRP A 57 9.36 -9.61 14.68
N VAL A 58 10.68 -9.53 14.56
CA VAL A 58 11.57 -10.69 14.47
C VAL A 58 11.82 -11.23 15.88
N ASP A 59 11.42 -12.48 16.12
CA ASP A 59 11.72 -13.22 17.34
C ASP A 59 11.78 -14.74 17.07
N ASP A 60 11.88 -15.55 18.15
CA ASP A 60 11.97 -17.01 18.05
C ASP A 60 10.63 -17.70 17.73
N ASN A 61 9.51 -16.94 17.65
CA ASN A 61 8.18 -17.49 17.37
C ASN A 61 7.46 -16.70 16.23
N PRO A 62 7.95 -16.78 14.99
CA PRO A 62 7.40 -15.99 13.87
C PRO A 62 5.92 -16.31 13.61
N LYS A 63 5.46 -17.51 13.91
CA LYS A 63 4.05 -17.88 13.72
C LYS A 63 3.11 -17.12 14.66
N GLU A 64 3.49 -16.92 15.92
CA GLU A 64 2.67 -16.14 16.86
C GLU A 64 2.74 -14.66 16.51
N ARG A 65 3.93 -14.16 16.11
CA ARG A 65 4.11 -12.78 15.61
C ARG A 65 3.27 -12.50 14.38
N ALA A 66 3.15 -13.46 13.46
CA ALA A 66 2.27 -13.33 12.30
C ALA A 66 0.79 -13.17 12.70
N LYS A 67 0.31 -13.91 13.67
CA LYS A 67 -1.06 -13.76 14.18
C LYS A 67 -1.29 -12.39 14.84
N GLU A 68 -0.31 -11.92 15.65
CA GLU A 68 -0.37 -10.61 16.28
C GLU A 68 -0.41 -9.50 15.21
N TYR A 69 0.42 -9.61 14.16
CA TYR A 69 0.45 -8.68 13.05
C TYR A 69 -0.90 -8.63 12.31
N LEU A 70 -1.52 -9.77 12.08
CA LEU A 70 -2.80 -9.88 11.36
C LEU A 70 -4.01 -9.45 12.19
N ALA A 71 -3.88 -9.27 13.51
CA ALA A 71 -5.04 -8.98 14.36
C ALA A 71 -5.81 -7.72 13.93
N ASP A 72 -5.10 -6.63 13.61
CA ASP A 72 -5.74 -5.39 13.14
C ASP A 72 -6.41 -5.55 11.77
N TYR A 73 -5.82 -6.35 10.87
CA TYR A 73 -6.42 -6.68 9.57
C TYR A 73 -7.72 -7.45 9.75
N GLU A 74 -7.78 -8.44 10.63
CA GLU A 74 -9.02 -9.20 10.90
C GLU A 74 -10.09 -8.31 11.55
N ILE A 75 -9.72 -7.40 12.48
CA ILE A 75 -10.64 -6.40 13.04
C ILE A 75 -11.21 -5.49 11.93
N ALA A 76 -10.37 -5.04 11.00
CA ALA A 76 -10.81 -4.21 9.88
C ALA A 76 -11.79 -4.97 8.97
N LYS A 77 -11.52 -6.25 8.67
CA LYS A 77 -12.44 -7.11 7.89
C LYS A 77 -13.78 -7.27 8.57
N GLU A 78 -13.78 -7.60 9.87
CA GLU A 78 -15.00 -7.70 10.65
C GLU A 78 -15.81 -6.39 10.65
N ALA A 79 -15.14 -5.25 10.83
CA ALA A 79 -15.78 -3.93 10.78
C ALA A 79 -16.37 -3.58 9.40
N ALA A 80 -15.84 -4.15 8.32
CA ALA A 80 -16.33 -3.94 6.96
C ALA A 80 -17.47 -4.89 6.57
N GLU A 81 -17.75 -5.93 7.37
CA GLU A 81 -18.83 -6.90 7.07
C GLU A 81 -20.19 -6.20 6.90
N GLY A 82 -20.89 -6.55 5.83
CA GLY A 82 -22.20 -5.95 5.51
C GLY A 82 -22.14 -4.53 4.97
N THR A 83 -20.94 -3.95 4.79
CA THR A 83 -20.74 -2.65 4.13
C THR A 83 -20.44 -2.82 2.64
N SER A 84 -20.21 -1.69 1.94
CA SER A 84 -19.78 -1.68 0.53
C SER A 84 -18.25 -1.77 0.35
N MET A 85 -17.46 -1.93 1.43
CA MET A 85 -16.01 -1.91 1.41
C MET A 85 -15.42 -3.32 1.53
N ASN A 86 -14.40 -3.62 0.72
CA ASN A 86 -13.52 -4.76 0.91
C ASN A 86 -12.24 -4.30 1.60
N VAL A 87 -11.80 -5.04 2.62
CA VAL A 87 -10.51 -4.81 3.26
C VAL A 87 -9.48 -5.75 2.64
N LEU A 88 -8.40 -5.17 2.14
CA LEU A 88 -7.32 -5.88 1.45
C LEU A 88 -6.10 -5.95 2.37
N LEU A 89 -5.35 -7.05 2.29
CA LEU A 89 -4.09 -7.18 3.00
C LEU A 89 -2.95 -6.68 2.12
N GLY A 90 -2.23 -5.69 2.59
CA GLY A 90 -0.92 -5.31 2.11
C GLY A 90 0.08 -5.33 3.27
N VAL A 91 1.32 -5.06 2.99
CA VAL A 91 2.38 -4.97 4.00
C VAL A 91 3.28 -3.79 3.66
N GLU A 92 3.63 -2.97 4.65
CA GLU A 92 4.79 -2.09 4.54
C GLU A 92 5.94 -2.69 5.35
N ILE A 93 6.92 -3.29 4.64
CA ILE A 93 8.03 -4.00 5.26
C ILE A 93 9.30 -3.15 5.30
N ARG A 94 10.02 -3.20 6.45
CA ARG A 94 11.35 -2.63 6.62
C ARG A 94 12.33 -3.73 7.01
N PHE A 95 13.48 -3.74 6.33
CA PHE A 95 14.57 -4.67 6.61
C PHE A 95 15.59 -4.08 7.59
N THR A 96 16.52 -4.90 8.06
CA THR A 96 17.58 -4.47 8.99
C THR A 96 18.70 -3.65 8.33
N GLU A 97 18.78 -3.68 7.01
CA GLU A 97 19.92 -3.14 6.24
C GLU A 97 19.93 -1.61 6.15
N ASN A 98 18.74 -0.96 6.15
CA ASN A 98 18.61 0.49 6.04
C ASN A 98 17.23 0.98 6.50
N VAL A 99 16.91 2.25 6.24
CA VAL A 99 15.65 2.89 6.67
C VAL A 99 14.52 2.80 5.64
N ASN A 100 14.75 2.14 4.51
CA ASN A 100 13.74 2.02 3.47
C ASN A 100 12.56 1.18 3.91
N ASP A 101 11.38 1.58 3.45
CA ASP A 101 10.15 0.81 3.54
C ASP A 101 9.74 0.31 2.14
N TYR A 102 9.05 -0.83 2.12
CA TYR A 102 8.60 -1.44 0.87
C TYR A 102 7.15 -1.88 1.00
N LEU A 103 6.31 -1.48 0.03
CA LEU A 103 4.93 -1.91 -0.07
C LEU A 103 4.82 -3.22 -0.83
N ILE A 104 4.10 -4.18 -0.26
CA ILE A 104 3.83 -5.46 -0.89
C ILE A 104 2.34 -5.61 -1.07
N TYR A 105 1.91 -5.84 -2.31
CA TYR A 105 0.55 -6.16 -2.68
C TYR A 105 0.48 -7.55 -3.31
N GLY A 106 -0.67 -8.20 -3.28
CA GLY A 106 -0.81 -9.61 -3.64
C GLY A 106 -0.29 -10.51 -2.52
N VAL A 107 -0.74 -10.25 -1.29
CA VAL A 107 -0.34 -10.91 -0.05
C VAL A 107 -1.49 -11.78 0.46
N ASP A 108 -1.16 -12.99 0.88
CA ASP A 108 -2.03 -13.87 1.65
C ASP A 108 -1.67 -13.80 3.14
N PRO A 109 -2.61 -13.96 4.08
CA PRO A 109 -2.28 -14.04 5.51
C PRO A 109 -1.19 -15.08 5.86
N ASP A 110 -1.14 -16.18 5.12
CA ASP A 110 -0.14 -17.23 5.32
C ASP A 110 1.29 -16.80 4.92
N ASP A 111 1.45 -15.73 4.14
CA ASP A 111 2.77 -15.21 3.76
C ASP A 111 3.48 -14.48 4.90
N ILE A 112 2.75 -13.97 5.92
CA ILE A 112 3.30 -13.07 6.95
C ILE A 112 4.37 -13.73 7.79
N GLU A 113 4.18 -14.99 8.19
CA GLU A 113 5.21 -15.75 8.94
C GLU A 113 6.52 -15.84 8.14
N PHE A 114 6.41 -16.13 6.85
CA PHE A 114 7.56 -16.20 5.95
C PHE A 114 8.23 -14.83 5.78
N PHE A 115 7.45 -13.76 5.60
CA PHE A 115 8.00 -12.41 5.47
C PHE A 115 8.76 -11.97 6.72
N ILE A 116 8.26 -12.27 7.93
CA ILE A 116 8.96 -12.01 9.18
C ILE A 116 10.33 -12.67 9.17
N SER A 117 10.42 -13.93 8.74
CA SER A 117 11.66 -14.69 8.70
C SER A 117 12.72 -14.11 7.76
N LEU A 118 12.28 -13.31 6.75
CA LEU A 118 13.16 -12.72 5.75
C LEU A 118 13.66 -11.31 6.12
N ILE A 119 13.07 -10.64 7.12
CA ILE A 119 13.46 -9.27 7.52
C ILE A 119 14.98 -9.11 7.76
N PRO A 120 15.70 -10.06 8.40
CA PRO A 120 17.13 -9.91 8.64
C PRO A 120 18.01 -9.91 7.39
N TYR A 121 17.48 -10.31 6.24
CA TYR A 121 18.30 -10.62 5.04
C TYR A 121 18.25 -9.54 3.94
N GLY A 122 17.47 -8.47 4.13
CA GLY A 122 17.39 -7.33 3.21
C GLY A 122 16.54 -7.56 1.96
N ILE A 123 16.38 -6.47 1.19
CA ILE A 123 15.46 -6.44 0.04
C ILE A 123 15.87 -7.39 -1.09
N GLU A 124 17.15 -7.52 -1.41
CA GLU A 124 17.59 -8.37 -2.51
C GLU A 124 17.26 -9.85 -2.23
N ASN A 125 17.50 -10.29 -0.99
CA ASN A 125 17.14 -11.66 -0.59
C ASN A 125 15.62 -11.83 -0.51
N PHE A 126 14.92 -10.85 0.05
CA PHE A 126 13.46 -10.88 0.12
C PHE A 126 12.83 -10.99 -1.28
N TYR A 127 13.28 -10.17 -2.23
CA TYR A 127 12.78 -10.21 -3.60
C TYR A 127 13.02 -11.58 -4.24
N LYS A 128 14.22 -12.14 -4.07
CA LYS A 128 14.58 -13.46 -4.61
C LYS A 128 13.69 -14.59 -4.06
N GLU A 129 13.39 -14.57 -2.77
CA GLU A 129 12.69 -15.67 -2.08
C GLU A 129 11.16 -15.50 -2.06
N ALA A 130 10.66 -14.26 -1.98
CA ALA A 130 9.23 -13.96 -1.81
C ALA A 130 8.52 -13.46 -3.09
N LYS A 131 9.27 -13.07 -4.15
CA LYS A 131 8.66 -12.61 -5.39
C LYS A 131 7.96 -13.74 -6.13
N THR A 132 6.72 -13.48 -6.55
CA THR A 132 5.90 -14.38 -7.37
C THR A 132 5.27 -13.59 -8.52
N ASP A 133 4.64 -14.29 -9.47
CA ASP A 133 3.88 -13.63 -10.54
C ASP A 133 2.61 -12.92 -10.01
N ARG A 134 2.17 -13.24 -8.80
CA ARG A 134 0.92 -12.73 -8.22
C ARG A 134 1.10 -11.50 -7.35
N ASN A 135 2.30 -11.27 -6.79
CA ASN A 135 2.56 -10.13 -5.93
C ASN A 135 3.29 -8.99 -6.64
N LEU A 136 3.36 -7.84 -5.95
CA LEU A 136 4.18 -6.68 -6.30
C LEU A 136 4.98 -6.24 -5.09
N ILE A 137 6.24 -5.90 -5.31
CA ILE A 137 7.16 -5.36 -4.33
C ILE A 137 7.62 -3.98 -4.82
N LEU A 138 7.19 -2.92 -4.11
CA LEU A 138 7.47 -1.55 -4.49
C LEU A 138 8.20 -0.82 -3.36
N GLN A 139 9.19 0.01 -3.68
CA GLN A 139 9.77 0.87 -2.66
C GLN A 139 8.77 1.98 -2.29
N ALA A 140 8.41 2.06 -1.01
CA ALA A 140 7.55 3.10 -0.46
C ALA A 140 8.28 4.45 -0.45
N HIS A 141 7.58 5.53 -0.81
CA HIS A 141 8.06 6.93 -0.72
C HIS A 141 9.60 7.12 -0.90
N PRO A 142 10.20 6.63 -2.00
CA PRO A 142 11.65 6.41 -2.14
C PRO A 142 12.51 7.68 -2.09
N PHE A 143 11.90 8.86 -2.25
CA PHE A 143 12.60 10.16 -2.26
C PHE A 143 12.36 11.00 -1.00
N ARG A 144 11.84 10.39 0.08
CA ARG A 144 11.85 11.04 1.40
C ARG A 144 13.28 11.19 1.90
N LYS A 145 13.46 12.12 2.82
CA LYS A 145 14.76 12.34 3.48
C LYS A 145 15.28 11.02 4.07
N ASP A 146 16.59 10.78 3.89
CA ASP A 146 17.34 9.63 4.40
C ASP A 146 17.02 8.29 3.72
N MET A 147 16.06 8.23 2.75
CA MET A 147 15.81 7.04 1.94
C MET A 147 16.95 6.80 0.93
N ILE A 148 17.21 5.54 0.65
CA ILE A 148 18.22 5.07 -0.31
C ILE A 148 17.48 4.35 -1.43
N LEU A 149 17.76 4.69 -2.70
CA LEU A 149 17.16 3.98 -3.81
C LEU A 149 17.60 2.51 -3.81
N ALA A 150 16.63 1.61 -3.79
CA ALA A 150 16.89 0.18 -3.84
C ALA A 150 17.36 -0.25 -5.25
N PRO A 151 18.09 -1.38 -5.36
CA PRO A 151 18.47 -1.94 -6.65
C PRO A 151 17.24 -2.24 -7.51
N LEU A 152 17.27 -1.82 -8.78
CA LEU A 152 16.12 -1.96 -9.69
C LEU A 152 15.70 -3.42 -9.93
N ASP A 153 16.64 -4.36 -9.85
CA ASP A 153 16.39 -5.81 -10.00
C ASP A 153 15.74 -6.44 -8.77
N SER A 154 15.56 -5.67 -7.71
CA SER A 154 14.91 -6.09 -6.47
C SER A 154 13.56 -5.39 -6.23
N LEU A 155 13.00 -4.79 -7.28
CA LEU A 155 11.73 -4.07 -7.26
C LEU A 155 10.89 -4.36 -8.51
N ASP A 156 9.57 -4.30 -8.35
CA ASP A 156 8.64 -4.17 -9.47
C ASP A 156 8.32 -2.70 -9.78
N GLY A 157 8.46 -1.83 -8.77
CA GLY A 157 8.08 -0.44 -8.91
C GLY A 157 8.34 0.41 -7.67
N ILE A 158 7.73 1.58 -7.63
CA ILE A 158 7.83 2.54 -6.53
C ILE A 158 6.50 3.21 -6.22
N GLU A 159 6.35 3.68 -4.99
CA GLU A 159 5.26 4.58 -4.63
C GLU A 159 5.61 6.00 -5.07
N VAL A 160 4.87 6.48 -6.08
CA VAL A 160 5.06 7.82 -6.65
C VAL A 160 4.25 8.88 -5.93
N MET A 161 3.01 8.56 -5.58
CA MET A 161 2.01 9.50 -5.05
C MET A 161 1.80 9.28 -3.55
N ASN A 162 2.86 9.33 -2.73
CA ASN A 162 2.66 9.32 -1.29
C ASN A 162 2.29 10.71 -0.79
N MET A 163 1.11 10.83 -0.18
CA MET A 163 0.51 12.10 0.26
C MET A 163 0.48 12.26 1.78
N HIS A 164 1.40 11.65 2.51
CA HIS A 164 1.54 11.84 3.95
C HIS A 164 1.75 13.34 4.27
N PRO A 165 0.84 13.98 5.04
CA PRO A 165 0.80 15.44 5.16
C PRO A 165 1.97 16.06 5.94
N GLY A 166 2.76 15.26 6.64
CA GLY A 166 3.94 15.72 7.39
C GLY A 166 5.27 15.47 6.67
N GLN A 167 5.25 14.94 5.44
CA GLN A 167 6.44 14.48 4.73
C GLN A 167 6.52 15.07 3.31
N ASN A 168 7.72 15.35 2.86
CA ASN A 168 7.95 15.66 1.46
C ASN A 168 8.38 14.39 0.71
N SER A 169 7.47 13.81 -0.05
CA SER A 169 7.71 12.59 -0.82
C SER A 169 8.29 12.85 -2.22
N ALA A 170 8.57 14.11 -2.56
CA ALA A 170 9.19 14.52 -3.83
C ALA A 170 8.54 13.88 -5.06
N VAL A 171 7.20 13.95 -5.12
CA VAL A 171 6.34 13.27 -6.11
C VAL A 171 6.82 13.45 -7.56
N SER A 172 7.23 14.65 -7.95
CA SER A 172 7.70 14.94 -9.31
C SER A 172 9.01 14.20 -9.66
N ILE A 173 9.89 14.00 -8.67
CA ILE A 173 11.13 13.24 -8.83
C ILE A 173 10.81 11.76 -8.94
N ALA A 174 9.92 11.26 -8.08
CA ALA A 174 9.47 9.87 -8.10
C ALA A 174 8.80 9.52 -9.43
N ALA A 175 7.90 10.39 -9.93
CA ALA A 175 7.23 10.18 -11.20
C ALA A 175 8.22 10.13 -12.38
N ARG A 176 9.18 11.05 -12.40
CA ARG A 176 10.23 11.07 -13.43
C ARG A 176 11.08 9.79 -13.37
N TYR A 177 11.54 9.41 -12.19
CA TYR A 177 12.35 8.21 -11.99
C TYR A 177 11.60 6.95 -12.42
N ALA A 178 10.33 6.80 -12.04
CA ALA A 178 9.50 5.66 -12.45
C ALA A 178 9.36 5.58 -13.98
N SER A 179 9.16 6.74 -14.64
CA SER A 179 9.05 6.81 -16.10
C SER A 179 10.36 6.44 -16.79
N GLU A 180 11.50 6.97 -16.33
CA GLU A 180 12.83 6.70 -16.89
C GLU A 180 13.24 5.22 -16.78
N HIS A 181 12.75 4.52 -15.74
CA HIS A 181 13.07 3.10 -15.48
C HIS A 181 11.90 2.15 -15.77
N HIS A 182 10.80 2.63 -16.36
CA HIS A 182 9.61 1.82 -16.73
C HIS A 182 8.99 1.06 -15.55
N LEU A 183 9.06 1.63 -14.34
CA LEU A 183 8.59 1.01 -13.12
C LEU A 183 7.06 0.98 -13.03
N ILE A 184 6.53 0.02 -12.29
CA ILE A 184 5.15 0.04 -11.83
C ILE A 184 5.04 1.16 -10.78
N ILE A 185 3.91 1.86 -10.78
CA ILE A 185 3.68 2.97 -9.86
C ILE A 185 2.49 2.69 -8.95
N SER A 186 2.58 3.15 -7.71
CA SER A 186 1.47 3.19 -6.76
C SER A 186 1.36 4.57 -6.10
N GLY A 187 0.35 4.73 -5.26
CA GLY A 187 0.19 5.89 -4.43
C GLY A 187 -0.85 5.65 -3.35
N GLY A 188 -0.76 6.39 -2.26
CA GLY A 188 -1.66 6.28 -1.12
C GLY A 188 -1.60 7.50 -0.22
N SER A 189 -2.50 7.54 0.76
CA SER A 189 -2.56 8.62 1.74
C SER A 189 -1.51 8.49 2.83
N ASP A 190 -1.00 7.28 3.06
CA ASP A 190 -0.09 6.94 4.15
C ASP A 190 -0.66 7.44 5.49
N THR A 191 -1.90 6.99 5.74
CA THR A 191 -2.73 7.51 6.84
C THR A 191 -2.32 6.94 8.17
N HIS A 192 -2.04 7.84 9.14
CA HIS A 192 -1.65 7.51 10.51
C HIS A 192 -2.53 8.19 11.57
N THR A 193 -3.29 9.20 11.19
CA THR A 193 -4.13 10.00 12.11
C THR A 193 -5.44 10.39 11.45
N THR A 194 -6.50 10.56 12.25
CA THR A 194 -7.81 10.99 11.78
C THR A 194 -7.78 12.39 11.15
N ASN A 195 -8.76 12.66 10.27
CA ASN A 195 -8.91 13.88 9.48
C ASN A 195 -7.78 14.12 8.46
N ARG A 196 -7.11 13.06 8.02
CA ARG A 196 -6.06 13.07 6.98
C ARG A 196 -6.17 11.88 6.03
N GLU A 197 -7.32 11.22 6.06
CA GLU A 197 -7.65 10.08 5.22
C GLU A 197 -7.99 10.53 3.81
N ALA A 198 -7.90 9.60 2.87
CA ALA A 198 -8.39 9.72 1.50
C ALA A 198 -7.84 10.93 0.70
N VAL A 199 -6.62 11.40 1.02
CA VAL A 199 -5.97 12.48 0.27
C VAL A 199 -5.36 12.02 -1.05
N CYS A 200 -5.05 10.73 -1.15
CA CYS A 200 -4.65 10.07 -2.40
C CYS A 200 -5.31 8.70 -2.47
N LEU A 201 -6.21 8.52 -3.41
CA LEU A 201 -6.89 7.26 -3.66
C LEU A 201 -6.59 6.74 -5.06
N LEU A 202 -6.71 5.44 -5.25
CA LEU A 202 -6.78 4.82 -6.56
C LEU A 202 -8.24 4.83 -7.03
N ARG A 203 -8.46 5.11 -8.32
CA ARG A 203 -9.76 4.94 -8.99
C ARG A 203 -9.67 3.78 -9.96
N THR A 204 -10.59 2.83 -9.87
CA THR A 204 -10.60 1.60 -10.67
C THR A 204 -11.92 1.41 -11.42
N ARG A 205 -11.90 0.59 -12.49
CA ARG A 205 -13.10 0.30 -13.29
C ARG A 205 -14.06 -0.65 -12.59
N HIS A 206 -13.57 -1.49 -11.70
CA HIS A 206 -14.34 -2.44 -10.91
C HIS A 206 -13.88 -2.41 -9.46
N GLN A 207 -14.74 -2.84 -8.55
CA GLN A 207 -14.41 -2.94 -7.14
C GLN A 207 -13.33 -4.01 -6.93
N LEU A 208 -12.26 -3.65 -6.24
CA LEU A 208 -11.21 -4.59 -5.85
C LEU A 208 -11.72 -5.54 -4.78
N LYS A 209 -11.49 -6.83 -4.93
CA LYS A 209 -11.97 -7.87 -4.02
C LYS A 209 -10.91 -8.34 -3.03
N ASP A 210 -9.66 -8.35 -3.49
CA ASP A 210 -8.52 -8.83 -2.71
C ASP A 210 -7.22 -8.13 -3.15
N SER A 211 -6.15 -8.42 -2.43
CA SER A 211 -4.82 -7.86 -2.66
C SER A 211 -4.20 -8.32 -4.00
N PHE A 212 -4.57 -9.49 -4.50
CA PHE A 212 -4.06 -10.00 -5.78
C PHE A 212 -4.69 -9.26 -6.96
N GLU A 213 -5.98 -8.95 -6.88
CA GLU A 213 -6.65 -8.14 -7.89
C GLU A 213 -6.08 -6.71 -7.92
N LEU A 214 -5.75 -6.13 -6.75
CA LEU A 214 -5.02 -4.86 -6.68
C LEU A 214 -3.67 -4.94 -7.41
N ALA A 215 -2.86 -5.97 -7.13
CA ALA A 215 -1.58 -6.15 -7.80
C ALA A 215 -1.73 -6.23 -9.33
N GLU A 216 -2.75 -6.94 -9.81
CA GLU A 216 -3.03 -7.04 -11.25
C GLU A 216 -3.48 -5.70 -11.88
N VAL A 217 -4.26 -4.89 -11.18
CA VAL A 217 -4.66 -3.55 -11.66
C VAL A 217 -3.43 -2.66 -11.79
N LEU A 218 -2.53 -2.67 -10.81
CA LEU A 218 -1.29 -1.88 -10.86
C LEU A 218 -0.37 -2.33 -12.00
N LYS A 219 -0.20 -3.63 -12.23
CA LYS A 219 0.58 -4.19 -13.35
C LYS A 219 0.04 -3.74 -14.72
N LYS A 220 -1.28 -3.70 -14.86
CA LYS A 220 -1.95 -3.30 -16.11
C LYS A 220 -1.97 -1.79 -16.32
N LYS A 221 -1.64 -1.01 -15.30
CA LYS A 221 -1.70 0.47 -15.30
C LYS A 221 -3.09 1.02 -15.69
N ASP A 222 -4.18 0.25 -15.45
CA ASP A 222 -5.56 0.65 -15.76
C ASP A 222 -6.25 1.22 -14.52
N PHE A 223 -5.80 2.37 -14.08
CA PHE A 223 -6.31 3.11 -12.94
C PHE A 223 -6.07 4.62 -13.09
N LEU A 224 -6.69 5.40 -12.21
CA LEU A 224 -6.40 6.82 -12.03
C LEU A 224 -6.00 7.08 -10.57
N PHE A 225 -5.27 8.17 -10.33
CA PHE A 225 -5.17 8.73 -8.97
C PHE A 225 -6.28 9.77 -8.77
N ASP A 226 -6.87 9.75 -7.59
CA ASP A 226 -7.81 10.76 -7.10
C ASP A 226 -7.15 11.53 -5.95
N LEU A 227 -6.75 12.75 -6.20
CA LEU A 227 -6.10 13.62 -5.22
C LEU A 227 -7.14 14.60 -4.67
N SER A 228 -7.83 14.19 -3.62
CA SER A 228 -8.90 14.98 -3.00
C SER A 228 -9.94 15.48 -4.02
N GLY A 229 -10.39 14.61 -4.92
CA GLY A 229 -11.37 14.89 -5.96
C GLY A 229 -10.79 15.37 -7.29
N ASN A 230 -9.47 15.47 -7.42
CA ASN A 230 -8.81 15.80 -8.69
C ASN A 230 -8.24 14.53 -9.32
N LEU A 231 -8.79 14.13 -10.45
CA LEU A 231 -8.34 12.94 -11.16
C LEU A 231 -7.04 13.20 -11.92
N MET A 232 -6.09 12.28 -11.79
CA MET A 232 -4.84 12.29 -12.52
C MET A 232 -4.62 10.95 -13.23
N ILE A 233 -4.39 11.02 -14.54
CA ILE A 233 -4.05 9.84 -15.35
C ILE A 233 -2.56 9.55 -15.12
N PRO A 234 -2.19 8.36 -14.63
CA PRO A 234 -0.79 7.98 -14.56
C PRO A 234 -0.20 7.95 -15.97
N GLN A 235 0.95 8.56 -16.14
CA GLN A 235 1.67 8.46 -17.41
C GLN A 235 2.27 7.06 -17.53
N PRO A 236 2.21 6.44 -18.71
CA PRO A 236 2.81 5.12 -18.94
C PRO A 236 4.33 5.14 -18.88
#